data_3b749f1f138c486b1f385402bace7df3
#
_entry.id   3b749f1f138c486b1f385402bace7df3
#
_cell.length_a   1.000
_cell.length_b   1.000
_cell.length_c   1.000
_cell.angle_alpha   90.00
_cell.angle_beta   90.00
_cell.angle_gamma   90.00
#
_symmetry.space_group_name_H-M   'P 1'
#
loop_
_entity.id
_entity.type
_entity.pdbx_description
1 polymer ?
#
loop_
_entity_poly.entity_id
_entity_poly.type
_entity_poly.pdbx_seq_one_letter_code
_entity_poly.pdbx_strand_id
1 'polypeptide(L)'
;YVHMTSWFHYAKLYAATAGCIGFMMLKYKWGIGKTEWFKVFPFAIVAINILIAVVSDFESGVRGFMAMKEFGDRWWLSSENVWLYGGWWNWVNGIAGILNIFCMTGWWGIYTSKKHDDMLWPDMTWCFIIAYDLWNFEYTYNNLTTHAFYCGVALLLAPTFANMFWNKGGWIQNRANTLALWCM
;
A
#
# COMPACT_ATOMS: atom_id res chain seq x y z
N TYR A 1 20.80 -8.30 -0.50
CA TYR A 1 19.91 -8.98 -1.45
C TYR A 1 18.99 -9.87 -0.67
N VAL A 2 17.73 -9.44 -0.49
CA VAL A 2 16.69 -10.29 0.05
C VAL A 2 16.39 -11.36 -1.02
N HIS A 3 16.55 -12.63 -0.69
CA HIS A 3 16.09 -13.70 -1.56
C HIS A 3 14.56 -13.62 -1.64
N MET A 4 14.06 -13.07 -2.74
CA MET A 4 12.62 -13.05 -3.02
C MET A 4 12.14 -14.47 -3.29
N THR A 5 11.53 -15.09 -2.30
CA THR A 5 11.07 -16.48 -2.37
C THR A 5 9.55 -16.59 -2.45
N SER A 6 8.81 -15.51 -2.13
CA SER A 6 7.36 -15.54 -2.10
C SER A 6 6.72 -14.76 -3.26
N TRP A 7 5.55 -15.23 -3.70
CA TRP A 7 4.72 -14.56 -4.71
C TRP A 7 4.37 -13.11 -4.33
N PHE A 8 4.22 -12.87 -3.03
CA PHE A 8 3.87 -11.56 -2.47
C PHE A 8 4.92 -10.49 -2.80
N HIS A 9 6.21 -10.80 -2.65
CA HIS A 9 7.29 -9.86 -2.98
C HIS A 9 7.33 -9.51 -4.46
N TYR A 10 7.16 -10.50 -5.33
CA TYR A 10 7.08 -10.26 -6.77
C TYR A 10 5.87 -9.38 -7.12
N ALA A 11 4.69 -9.70 -6.57
CA ALA A 11 3.49 -8.90 -6.79
C ALA A 11 3.66 -7.46 -6.33
N LYS A 12 4.25 -7.24 -5.14
CA LYS A 12 4.54 -5.89 -4.62
C LYS A 12 5.57 -5.14 -5.46
N LEU A 13 6.65 -5.81 -5.86
CA LEU A 13 7.67 -5.20 -6.72
C LEU A 13 7.10 -4.73 -8.06
N TYR A 14 6.35 -5.61 -8.74
CA TYR A 14 5.73 -5.26 -10.02
C TYR A 14 4.68 -4.15 -9.87
N ALA A 15 3.84 -4.22 -8.84
CA ALA A 15 2.84 -3.19 -8.58
C ALA A 15 3.49 -1.84 -8.23
N ALA A 16 4.55 -1.81 -7.41
CA ALA A 16 5.28 -0.59 -7.09
C ALA A 16 5.98 0.00 -8.33
N THR A 17 6.65 -0.83 -9.13
CA THR A 17 7.31 -0.39 -10.36
C THR A 17 6.32 0.15 -11.38
N ALA A 18 5.22 -0.57 -11.63
CA ALA A 18 4.16 -0.12 -12.52
C ALA A 18 3.53 1.19 -12.01
N GLY A 19 3.33 1.32 -10.70
CA GLY A 19 2.84 2.54 -10.07
C GLY A 19 3.73 3.74 -10.33
N CYS A 20 5.04 3.59 -10.12
CA CYS A 20 6.01 4.66 -10.37
C CYS A 20 6.04 5.06 -11.85
N ILE A 21 6.09 4.09 -12.76
CA ILE A 21 6.08 4.37 -14.20
C ILE A 21 4.78 5.11 -14.59
N GLY A 22 3.63 4.63 -14.17
CA GLY A 22 2.35 5.27 -14.51
C GLY A 22 2.20 6.66 -13.91
N PHE A 23 2.68 6.91 -12.69
CA PHE A 23 2.70 8.25 -12.11
C PHE A 23 3.65 9.20 -12.84
N MET A 24 4.80 8.70 -13.30
CA MET A 24 5.69 9.48 -14.17
C MET A 24 5.04 9.81 -15.52
N MET A 25 4.30 8.86 -16.11
CA MET A 25 3.56 9.11 -17.35
C MET A 25 2.49 10.20 -17.17
N LEU A 26 1.77 10.21 -16.04
CA LEU A 26 0.82 11.27 -15.71
C LEU A 26 1.53 12.60 -15.46
N LYS A 27 2.59 12.58 -14.66
CA LYS A 27 3.38 13.77 -14.30
C LYS A 27 3.95 14.49 -15.52
N TYR A 28 4.61 13.74 -16.38
CA TYR A 28 5.29 14.28 -17.57
C TYR A 28 4.45 14.22 -18.84
N LYS A 29 3.21 13.76 -18.75
CA LYS A 29 2.29 13.62 -19.87
C LYS A 29 2.89 12.80 -21.04
N TRP A 30 3.48 11.66 -20.72
CA TRP A 30 4.05 10.74 -21.70
C TRP A 30 3.02 9.76 -22.24
N GLY A 31 3.03 9.52 -23.55
CA GLY A 31 2.21 8.52 -24.19
C GLY A 31 0.73 8.62 -23.80
N ILE A 32 0.17 7.54 -23.27
CA ILE A 32 -1.22 7.47 -22.79
C ILE A 32 -1.48 8.32 -21.54
N GLY A 33 -0.45 8.73 -20.80
CA GLY A 33 -0.58 9.63 -19.66
C GLY A 33 -1.08 11.04 -20.01
N LYS A 34 -1.17 11.39 -21.32
CA LYS A 34 -1.80 12.63 -21.80
C LYS A 34 -3.34 12.56 -21.78
N THR A 35 -3.89 11.36 -21.76
CA THR A 35 -5.35 11.17 -21.86
C THR A 35 -6.01 11.33 -20.50
N GLU A 36 -7.19 11.99 -20.48
CA GLU A 36 -7.98 12.15 -19.25
C GLU A 36 -8.36 10.82 -18.61
N TRP A 37 -8.64 9.83 -19.39
CA TRP A 37 -8.97 8.48 -18.98
C TRP A 37 -7.87 7.83 -18.14
N PHE A 38 -6.60 8.14 -18.37
CA PHE A 38 -5.48 7.57 -17.62
C PHE A 38 -5.46 8.01 -16.15
N LYS A 39 -6.29 8.98 -15.75
CA LYS A 39 -6.49 9.35 -14.34
C LYS A 39 -7.09 8.22 -13.48
N VAL A 40 -7.69 7.20 -14.12
CA VAL A 40 -8.13 5.98 -13.43
C VAL A 40 -6.95 5.13 -12.94
N PHE A 41 -5.79 5.24 -13.58
CA PHE A 41 -4.61 4.42 -13.24
C PHE A 41 -4.14 4.58 -11.79
N PRO A 42 -4.00 5.79 -11.20
CA PRO A 42 -3.66 5.93 -9.79
C PRO A 42 -4.62 5.20 -8.86
N PHE A 43 -5.92 5.28 -9.10
CA PHE A 43 -6.90 4.51 -8.36
C PHE A 43 -6.67 3.00 -8.49
N ALA A 44 -6.54 2.51 -9.73
CA ALA A 44 -6.39 1.09 -10.01
C ALA A 44 -5.13 0.51 -9.35
N ILE A 45 -3.98 1.19 -9.46
CA ILE A 45 -2.72 0.68 -8.91
C ILE A 45 -2.71 0.71 -7.38
N VAL A 46 -3.33 1.71 -6.75
CA VAL A 46 -3.48 1.76 -5.29
C VAL A 46 -4.42 0.65 -4.82
N ALA A 47 -5.56 0.45 -5.49
CA ALA A 47 -6.49 -0.62 -5.18
C ALA A 47 -5.83 -2.01 -5.30
N ILE A 48 -5.03 -2.25 -6.34
CA ILE A 48 -4.27 -3.51 -6.51
C ILE A 48 -3.29 -3.70 -5.34
N ASN A 49 -2.55 -2.66 -4.96
CA ASN A 49 -1.62 -2.76 -3.83
C ASN A 49 -2.33 -3.04 -2.50
N ILE A 50 -3.51 -2.47 -2.28
CA ILE A 50 -4.35 -2.77 -1.12
C ILE A 50 -4.83 -4.22 -1.18
N LEU A 51 -5.34 -4.69 -2.33
CA LEU A 51 -5.82 -6.06 -2.50
C LEU A 51 -4.73 -7.11 -2.25
N ILE A 52 -3.50 -6.87 -2.71
CA ILE A 52 -2.37 -7.76 -2.42
C ILE A 52 -2.15 -7.88 -0.90
N ALA A 53 -2.24 -6.78 -0.17
CA ALA A 53 -2.12 -6.81 1.29
C ALA A 53 -3.31 -7.50 1.96
N VAL A 54 -4.53 -7.26 1.48
CA VAL A 54 -5.77 -7.92 1.97
C VAL A 54 -5.70 -9.44 1.79
N VAL A 55 -5.23 -9.91 0.63
CA VAL A 55 -5.05 -11.37 0.39
C VAL A 55 -4.04 -11.95 1.37
N SER A 56 -2.92 -11.26 1.61
CA SER A 56 -1.93 -11.68 2.61
C SER A 56 -2.49 -11.73 4.02
N ASP A 57 -3.33 -10.76 4.42
CA ASP A 57 -4.00 -10.77 5.71
C ASP A 57 -4.95 -11.97 5.85
N PHE A 58 -5.77 -12.22 4.85
CA PHE A 58 -6.68 -13.37 4.87
C PHE A 58 -5.90 -14.69 4.90
N GLU A 59 -4.79 -14.81 4.16
CA GLU A 59 -3.91 -15.96 4.23
C GLU A 59 -3.38 -16.17 5.66
N SER A 60 -2.87 -15.10 6.30
CA SER A 60 -2.38 -15.15 7.68
C SER A 60 -3.47 -15.57 8.67
N GLY A 61 -4.67 -15.04 8.51
CA GLY A 61 -5.83 -15.42 9.31
C GLY A 61 -6.17 -16.90 9.18
N VAL A 62 -6.27 -17.43 7.96
CA VAL A 62 -6.56 -18.85 7.70
C VAL A 62 -5.46 -19.75 8.26
N ARG A 63 -4.19 -19.44 8.01
CA ARG A 63 -3.06 -20.23 8.51
C ARG A 63 -2.98 -20.23 10.03
N GLY A 64 -3.28 -19.10 10.68
CA GLY A 64 -3.37 -19.02 12.14
C GLY A 64 -4.48 -19.89 12.71
N PHE A 65 -5.65 -19.97 12.06
CA PHE A 65 -6.73 -20.89 12.46
C PHE A 65 -6.36 -22.36 12.24
N MET A 66 -5.68 -22.69 11.15
CA MET A 66 -5.18 -24.05 10.88
C MET A 66 -4.17 -24.46 11.94
N ALA A 67 -3.20 -23.61 12.26
CA ALA A 67 -2.19 -23.86 13.28
C ALA A 67 -2.82 -24.06 14.66
N MET A 68 -3.83 -23.27 15.01
CA MET A 68 -4.59 -23.43 16.25
C MET A 68 -5.27 -24.80 16.35
N LYS A 69 -5.82 -25.29 15.22
CA LYS A 69 -6.49 -26.60 15.17
C LYS A 69 -5.50 -27.77 15.28
N GLU A 70 -4.30 -27.61 14.70
CA GLU A 70 -3.30 -28.68 14.62
C GLU A 70 -2.36 -28.72 15.84
N PHE A 71 -1.90 -27.55 16.29
CA PHE A 71 -0.86 -27.42 17.32
C PHE A 71 -1.35 -26.78 18.62
N GLY A 72 -2.59 -26.31 18.67
CA GLY A 72 -3.14 -25.62 19.85
C GLY A 72 -2.66 -24.17 20.03
N ASP A 73 -1.91 -23.64 19.07
CA ASP A 73 -1.44 -22.25 19.06
C ASP A 73 -1.59 -21.65 17.65
N ARG A 74 -1.61 -20.31 17.53
CA ARG A 74 -1.86 -19.57 16.30
C ARG A 74 -0.58 -19.16 15.56
N TRP A 75 0.57 -19.60 16.01
CA TRP A 75 1.84 -19.36 15.35
C TRP A 75 2.00 -20.24 14.11
N TRP A 76 2.35 -19.63 12.99
CA TRP A 76 2.64 -20.36 11.77
C TRP A 76 3.92 -19.77 11.11
N LEU A 77 4.63 -20.62 10.39
CA LEU A 77 5.86 -20.23 9.72
C LEU A 77 5.54 -19.74 8.30
N SER A 78 5.90 -18.49 8.01
CA SER A 78 5.74 -17.93 6.66
C SER A 78 6.77 -18.53 5.68
N SER A 79 6.56 -18.33 4.37
CA SER A 79 7.50 -18.72 3.33
C SER A 79 8.89 -18.06 3.45
N GLU A 80 9.00 -17.05 4.28
CA GLU A 80 10.22 -16.28 4.55
C GLU A 80 10.93 -16.73 5.83
N ASN A 81 10.52 -17.86 6.41
CA ASN A 81 11.03 -18.36 7.70
C ASN A 81 10.82 -17.38 8.87
N VAL A 82 9.77 -16.59 8.82
CA VAL A 82 9.36 -15.70 9.91
C VAL A 82 8.11 -16.27 10.57
N TRP A 83 8.12 -16.37 11.89
CA TRP A 83 6.96 -16.76 12.66
C TRP A 83 5.96 -15.64 12.73
N LEU A 84 4.75 -15.90 12.28
CA LEU A 84 3.62 -14.98 12.27
C LEU A 84 2.50 -15.51 13.18
N TYR A 85 1.80 -14.60 13.84
CA TYR A 85 0.68 -14.91 14.72
C TYR A 85 -0.63 -14.51 14.04
N GLY A 86 -1.32 -15.48 13.45
CA GLY A 86 -2.56 -15.26 12.71
C GLY A 86 -3.81 -15.37 13.58
N GLY A 87 -4.82 -14.54 13.31
CA GLY A 87 -6.06 -14.55 14.06
C GLY A 87 -7.20 -13.79 13.39
N TRP A 88 -8.27 -13.58 14.15
CA TRP A 88 -9.47 -12.86 13.67
C TRP A 88 -9.18 -11.39 13.30
N TRP A 89 -8.18 -10.76 13.90
CA TRP A 89 -7.75 -9.38 13.58
C TRP A 89 -7.29 -9.25 12.14
N ASN A 90 -6.62 -10.26 11.56
CA ASN A 90 -6.25 -10.27 10.15
C ASN A 90 -7.48 -10.18 9.23
N TRP A 91 -8.59 -10.81 9.59
CA TRP A 91 -9.85 -10.71 8.85
C TRP A 91 -10.44 -9.31 8.95
N VAL A 92 -10.43 -8.72 10.15
CA VAL A 92 -10.91 -7.35 10.36
C VAL A 92 -10.07 -6.36 9.57
N ASN A 93 -8.73 -6.51 9.60
CA ASN A 93 -7.83 -5.67 8.83
C ASN A 93 -8.02 -5.85 7.31
N GLY A 94 -8.20 -7.07 6.83
CA GLY A 94 -8.53 -7.33 5.43
C GLY A 94 -9.82 -6.63 4.99
N ILE A 95 -10.87 -6.68 5.79
CA ILE A 95 -12.13 -5.97 5.53
C ILE A 95 -11.90 -4.45 5.54
N ALA A 96 -11.14 -3.92 6.49
CA ALA A 96 -10.77 -2.51 6.55
C ALA A 96 -9.99 -2.06 5.29
N GLY A 97 -9.11 -2.91 4.77
CA GLY A 97 -8.43 -2.68 3.49
C GLY A 97 -9.40 -2.57 2.31
N ILE A 98 -10.39 -3.45 2.23
CA ILE A 98 -11.44 -3.38 1.20
C ILE A 98 -12.24 -2.08 1.34
N LEU A 99 -12.63 -1.69 2.55
CA LEU A 99 -13.33 -0.43 2.80
C LEU A 99 -12.48 0.78 2.37
N ASN A 100 -11.17 0.77 2.59
CA ASN A 100 -10.27 1.82 2.09
C ASN A 100 -10.35 1.98 0.57
N ILE A 101 -10.49 0.89 -0.20
CA ILE A 101 -10.66 0.97 -1.65
C ILE A 101 -11.94 1.72 -2.01
N PHE A 102 -13.06 1.41 -1.34
CA PHE A 102 -14.34 2.11 -1.57
C PHE A 102 -14.32 3.58 -1.15
N CYS A 103 -13.46 3.94 -0.19
CA CYS A 103 -13.30 5.32 0.26
C CYS A 103 -12.42 6.18 -0.67
N MET A 104 -11.72 5.58 -1.63
CA MET A 104 -10.96 6.33 -2.63
C MET A 104 -11.90 6.90 -3.69
N THR A 105 -12.07 8.20 -3.69
CA THR A 105 -12.97 8.92 -4.60
C THR A 105 -12.26 10.05 -5.33
N GLY A 106 -12.91 10.64 -6.32
CA GLY A 106 -12.45 11.88 -6.95
C GLY A 106 -11.21 11.75 -7.83
N TRP A 107 -10.89 10.57 -8.37
CA TRP A 107 -9.72 10.39 -9.25
C TRP A 107 -9.78 11.22 -10.53
N TRP A 108 -10.96 11.63 -11.00
CA TRP A 108 -11.10 12.56 -12.12
C TRP A 108 -10.57 13.96 -11.83
N GLY A 109 -10.50 14.32 -10.54
CA GLY A 109 -9.90 15.58 -10.05
C GLY A 109 -8.38 15.58 -10.00
N ILE A 110 -7.72 14.45 -10.32
CA ILE A 110 -6.25 14.39 -10.36
C ILE A 110 -5.72 15.33 -11.43
N TYR A 111 -4.71 16.14 -11.08
CA TYR A 111 -4.04 17.04 -11.99
C TYR A 111 -2.53 17.12 -11.71
N THR A 112 -1.79 17.60 -12.69
CA THR A 112 -0.36 17.89 -12.54
C THR A 112 -0.17 19.36 -12.22
N SER A 113 0.53 19.66 -11.12
CA SER A 113 0.86 21.03 -10.73
C SER A 113 1.79 21.66 -11.78
N LYS A 114 1.45 22.86 -12.26
CA LYS A 114 2.29 23.61 -13.22
C LYS A 114 3.59 24.14 -12.60
N LYS A 115 3.63 24.28 -11.28
CA LYS A 115 4.76 24.88 -10.55
C LYS A 115 5.86 23.86 -10.23
N HIS A 116 5.48 22.63 -9.88
CA HIS A 116 6.41 21.61 -9.38
C HIS A 116 6.30 20.26 -10.13
N ASP A 117 5.46 20.20 -11.16
CA ASP A 117 5.17 18.98 -11.90
C ASP A 117 4.72 17.80 -11.03
N ASP A 118 4.17 18.07 -9.84
CA ASP A 118 3.66 17.04 -8.95
C ASP A 118 2.27 16.58 -9.37
N MET A 119 2.03 15.27 -9.29
CA MET A 119 0.71 14.71 -9.42
C MET A 119 -0.05 14.91 -8.11
N LEU A 120 -1.14 15.66 -8.16
CA LEU A 120 -1.96 15.99 -7.01
C LEU A 120 -3.33 15.32 -7.11
N TRP A 121 -3.75 14.71 -6.02
CA TRP A 121 -5.09 14.12 -5.85
C TRP A 121 -5.82 14.83 -4.71
N PRO A 122 -6.62 15.88 -5.01
CA PRO A 122 -7.21 16.75 -3.98
C PRO A 122 -8.19 16.05 -3.05
N ASP A 123 -8.92 15.04 -3.55
CA ASP A 123 -9.95 14.33 -2.79
C ASP A 123 -9.41 13.29 -1.82
N MET A 124 -8.10 13.10 -1.74
CA MET A 124 -7.48 12.35 -0.66
C MET A 124 -7.49 13.16 0.62
N THR A 125 -8.58 13.02 1.36
CA THR A 125 -8.81 13.73 2.61
C THR A 125 -7.91 13.22 3.74
N TRP A 126 -7.72 14.03 4.77
CA TRP A 126 -6.99 13.64 5.98
C TRP A 126 -7.60 12.39 6.65
N CYS A 127 -8.93 12.26 6.63
CA CYS A 127 -9.59 11.09 7.17
C CYS A 127 -9.16 9.81 6.44
N PHE A 128 -9.10 9.87 5.10
CA PHE A 128 -8.60 8.74 4.30
C PHE A 128 -7.13 8.43 4.59
N ILE A 129 -6.27 9.45 4.61
CA ILE A 129 -4.83 9.29 4.86
C ILE A 129 -4.59 8.62 6.22
N ILE A 130 -5.25 9.10 7.28
CA ILE A 130 -5.12 8.53 8.62
C ILE A 130 -5.66 7.09 8.66
N ALA A 131 -6.82 6.84 8.05
CA ALA A 131 -7.40 5.49 7.99
C ALA A 131 -6.49 4.50 7.25
N TYR A 132 -5.92 4.93 6.12
CA TYR A 132 -4.97 4.15 5.37
C TYR A 132 -3.68 3.90 6.16
N ASP A 133 -3.13 4.91 6.81
CA ASP A 133 -1.90 4.79 7.59
C ASP A 133 -2.08 3.80 8.76
N LEU A 134 -3.20 3.87 9.48
CA LEU A 134 -3.52 2.94 10.56
C LEU A 134 -3.71 1.52 10.05
N TRP A 135 -4.49 1.35 8.97
CA TRP A 135 -4.71 0.06 8.34
C TRP A 135 -3.39 -0.57 7.84
N ASN A 136 -2.57 0.23 7.17
CA ASN A 136 -1.32 -0.28 6.59
C ASN A 136 -0.26 -0.55 7.67
N PHE A 137 -0.25 0.21 8.76
CA PHE A 137 0.62 -0.06 9.90
C PHE A 137 0.25 -1.38 10.57
N GLU A 138 -1.03 -1.64 10.81
CA GLU A 138 -1.50 -2.90 11.38
C GLU A 138 -1.16 -4.08 10.47
N TYR A 139 -1.37 -3.94 9.16
CA TYR A 139 -0.94 -4.92 8.17
C TYR A 139 0.57 -5.21 8.28
N THR A 140 1.39 -4.17 8.34
CA THR A 140 2.85 -4.30 8.43
C THR A 140 3.26 -4.96 9.75
N TYR A 141 2.61 -4.60 10.84
CA TYR A 141 2.86 -5.19 12.16
C TYR A 141 2.56 -6.69 12.20
N ASN A 142 1.47 -7.12 11.59
CA ASN A 142 1.05 -8.53 11.61
C ASN A 142 1.79 -9.41 10.61
N ASN A 143 2.17 -8.89 9.44
CA ASN A 143 2.71 -9.68 8.34
C ASN A 143 4.21 -9.43 8.06
N LEU A 144 4.76 -8.30 8.53
CA LEU A 144 6.15 -7.90 8.34
C LEU A 144 6.77 -7.48 9.68
N THR A 145 6.58 -8.29 10.71
CA THR A 145 6.89 -7.98 12.11
C THR A 145 8.32 -7.47 12.34
N THR A 146 9.30 -8.00 11.61
CA THR A 146 10.71 -7.59 11.72
C THR A 146 11.00 -6.18 11.20
N HIS A 147 10.10 -5.63 10.37
CA HIS A 147 10.28 -4.34 9.71
C HIS A 147 9.21 -3.29 10.08
N ALA A 148 8.21 -3.67 10.91
CA ALA A 148 7.04 -2.85 11.17
C ALA A 148 7.38 -1.44 11.70
N PHE A 149 8.25 -1.35 12.71
CA PHE A 149 8.47 -0.09 13.40
C PHE A 149 9.31 0.91 12.60
N TYR A 150 10.37 0.50 11.95
CA TYR A 150 11.22 1.42 11.21
C TYR A 150 10.81 1.58 9.74
N CYS A 151 10.54 0.49 9.03
CA CYS A 151 10.08 0.59 7.64
C CYS A 151 8.62 0.99 7.55
N GLY A 152 7.71 0.34 8.31
CA GLY A 152 6.29 0.66 8.30
C GLY A 152 6.02 2.11 8.69
N VAL A 153 6.55 2.55 9.84
CA VAL A 153 6.38 3.93 10.31
C VAL A 153 7.01 4.94 9.33
N ALA A 154 8.25 4.71 8.87
CA ALA A 154 8.90 5.62 7.93
C ALA A 154 8.15 5.73 6.59
N LEU A 155 7.69 4.59 6.05
CA LEU A 155 6.95 4.55 4.78
C LEU A 155 5.59 5.26 4.85
N LEU A 156 4.98 5.37 6.02
CA LEU A 156 3.67 5.99 6.22
C LEU A 156 3.81 7.46 6.64
N LEU A 157 4.70 7.74 7.58
CA LEU A 157 4.86 9.11 8.10
C LEU A 157 5.54 10.04 7.08
N ALA A 158 6.51 9.57 6.31
CA ALA A 158 7.19 10.42 5.33
C ALA A 158 6.24 11.04 4.29
N PRO A 159 5.38 10.27 3.58
CA PRO A 159 4.41 10.85 2.66
C PRO A 159 3.35 11.71 3.36
N THR A 160 2.98 11.35 4.59
CA THR A 160 1.98 12.08 5.36
C THR A 160 2.53 13.46 5.81
N PHE A 161 3.76 13.53 6.30
CA PHE A 161 4.42 14.81 6.60
C PHE A 161 4.71 15.61 5.31
N ALA A 162 5.12 14.98 4.23
CA ALA A 162 5.32 15.66 2.96
C ALA A 162 4.01 16.30 2.46
N ASN A 163 2.88 15.60 2.56
CA ASN A 163 1.56 16.14 2.24
C ASN A 163 1.18 17.31 3.16
N MET A 164 1.60 17.28 4.42
CA MET A 164 1.29 18.34 5.40
C MET A 164 2.10 19.61 5.16
N PHE A 165 3.40 19.49 4.88
CA PHE A 165 4.34 20.61 4.92
C PHE A 165 4.84 21.08 3.56
N TRP A 166 4.82 20.23 2.52
CA TRP A 166 5.42 20.54 1.22
C TRP A 166 4.45 20.54 0.05
N ASN A 167 3.71 19.44 -0.20
CA ASN A 167 2.86 19.33 -1.37
C ASN A 167 1.48 18.77 -1.03
N LYS A 168 0.64 19.62 -0.48
CA LYS A 168 -0.74 19.29 -0.14
C LYS A 168 -1.47 18.67 -1.36
N GLY A 169 -2.03 17.47 -1.18
CA GLY A 169 -2.64 16.68 -2.25
C GLY A 169 -1.69 15.70 -2.95
N GLY A 170 -0.38 15.77 -2.68
CA GLY A 170 0.64 14.88 -3.25
C GLY A 170 0.90 13.59 -2.44
N TRP A 171 0.04 13.26 -1.49
CA TRP A 171 0.27 12.14 -0.58
C TRP A 171 0.50 10.82 -1.32
N ILE A 172 -0.34 10.48 -2.31
CA ILE A 172 -0.23 9.20 -3.02
C ILE A 172 1.04 9.10 -3.86
N GLN A 173 1.48 10.19 -4.50
CA GLN A 173 2.77 10.24 -5.21
C GLN A 173 3.93 9.98 -4.25
N ASN A 174 3.93 10.64 -3.10
CA ASN A 174 4.96 10.46 -2.08
C ASN A 174 4.93 9.06 -1.49
N ARG A 175 3.73 8.47 -1.30
CA ARG A 175 3.57 7.10 -0.83
C ARG A 175 4.11 6.08 -1.84
N ALA A 176 3.88 6.29 -3.12
CA ALA A 176 4.46 5.45 -4.17
C ALA A 176 5.99 5.53 -4.19
N ASN A 177 6.54 6.72 -4.05
CA ASN A 177 7.99 6.94 -4.02
C ASN A 177 8.64 6.25 -2.82
N THR A 178 8.06 6.37 -1.62
CA THR A 178 8.59 5.69 -0.43
C THR A 178 8.52 4.17 -0.56
N LEU A 179 7.43 3.64 -1.13
CA LEU A 179 7.30 2.21 -1.38
C LEU A 179 8.34 1.71 -2.39
N ALA A 180 8.58 2.45 -3.47
CA ALA A 180 9.59 2.11 -4.46
C ALA A 180 11.00 2.10 -3.86
N LEU A 181 11.34 3.11 -3.07
CA LEU A 181 12.63 3.17 -2.35
C LEU A 181 12.81 1.99 -1.39
N TRP A 182 11.75 1.54 -0.75
CA TRP A 182 11.83 0.38 0.14
C TRP A 182 11.99 -0.94 -0.64
N CYS A 183 11.40 -1.05 -1.82
CA CYS A 183 11.52 -2.24 -2.67
C CYS A 183 12.89 -2.38 -3.36
N MET A 184 13.67 -1.31 -3.48
CA MET A 184 15.02 -1.30 -4.06
C MET A 184 16.09 -1.71 -3.05
#